data_bcc28d0cf3f8561925755ddfeded4f3b
#
_entry.id   bcc28d0cf3f8561925755ddfeded4f3b
#
_cell.length_a   1.000
_cell.length_b   1.000
_cell.length_c   1.000
_cell.angle_alpha   90.00
_cell.angle_beta   90.00
_cell.angle_gamma   90.00
#
_symmetry.space_group_name_H-M   'P 1'
#
loop_
_entity.id
_entity.type
_entity.pdbx_description
1 polymer ?
#
loop_
_entity_poly.entity_id
_entity_poly.type
_entity_poly.pdbx_seq_one_letter_code
_entity_poly.pdbx_strand_id
1 'polypeptide(L)'
;MKQLLIISLCLLSLGVHAEVFTLQQCIDSALLNSLTVQKQGNQYASQRLQYTQSKADISPSISGSAGQSWIFGRSIGADNIYHAQNSSQTTFNLAANIVLFDGLQMKYNIDQARANMQASEANMQALQLQIKMNISTMYLQVLLCKELLAVAENQLADTRLKLQRDSALVA
;
A
#
# COMPACT_ATOMS: atom_id res chain seq x y z
N MET A 1 -25.36 23.28 35.59
CA MET A 1 -25.00 22.46 34.40
C MET A 1 -23.77 23.01 33.64
N LYS A 2 -23.64 24.32 33.38
CA LYS A 2 -22.45 24.87 32.68
C LYS A 2 -21.12 24.71 33.45
N GLN A 3 -21.11 24.79 34.77
CA GLN A 3 -19.90 24.61 35.58
C GLN A 3 -19.41 23.15 35.63
N LEU A 4 -20.30 22.17 35.57
CA LEU A 4 -19.95 20.75 35.49
C LEU A 4 -19.32 20.37 34.15
N LEU A 5 -19.71 21.05 33.06
CA LEU A 5 -19.15 20.86 31.72
C LEU A 5 -17.73 21.40 31.61
N ILE A 6 -17.41 22.50 32.29
CA ILE A 6 -16.06 23.12 32.31
C ILE A 6 -15.09 22.24 33.13
N ILE A 7 -15.55 21.67 34.24
CA ILE A 7 -14.75 20.78 35.07
C ILE A 7 -14.46 19.45 34.32
N SER A 8 -15.42 18.93 33.54
CA SER A 8 -15.24 17.74 32.70
C SER A 8 -14.25 18.00 31.57
N LEU A 9 -14.21 19.19 30.98
CA LEU A 9 -13.28 19.55 29.90
C LEU A 9 -11.84 19.74 30.42
N CYS A 10 -11.66 20.24 31.66
CA CYS A 10 -10.35 20.35 32.29
C CYS A 10 -9.75 18.99 32.71
N LEU A 11 -10.57 17.99 33.02
CA LEU A 11 -10.10 16.65 33.37
C LEU A 11 -9.61 15.82 32.19
N LEU A 12 -9.99 16.18 30.95
CA LEU A 12 -9.52 15.54 29.71
C LEU A 12 -8.13 15.98 29.26
N SER A 13 -7.55 17.02 29.85
CA SER A 13 -6.22 17.56 29.47
C SER A 13 -5.04 16.93 30.22
N LEU A 14 -5.27 15.96 31.11
CA LEU A 14 -4.25 15.37 32.01
C LEU A 14 -3.64 14.07 31.45
N GLY A 15 -3.14 14.06 30.22
CA GLY A 15 -2.60 12.80 29.71
C GLY A 15 -1.65 12.87 28.52
N VAL A 16 -1.12 14.04 28.18
CA VAL A 16 -0.04 14.07 27.16
C VAL A 16 1.29 13.77 27.83
N HIS A 17 1.56 12.49 28.07
CA HIS A 17 2.90 12.04 28.35
C HIS A 17 3.68 12.10 27.02
N ALA A 18 4.67 12.96 26.94
CA ALA A 18 5.66 12.93 25.86
C ALA A 18 6.46 11.63 26.02
N GLU A 19 6.07 10.58 25.32
CA GLU A 19 6.87 9.36 25.24
C GLU A 19 8.16 9.66 24.49
N VAL A 20 9.29 9.36 25.14
CA VAL A 20 10.60 9.45 24.49
C VAL A 20 10.75 8.20 23.61
N PHE A 21 10.55 8.34 22.33
CA PHE A 21 10.73 7.26 21.37
C PHE A 21 12.22 6.93 21.20
N THR A 22 12.55 5.66 21.32
CA THR A 22 13.87 5.15 20.93
C THR A 22 13.98 5.09 19.40
N LEU A 23 15.23 5.09 18.89
CA LEU A 23 15.47 4.93 17.44
C LEU A 23 14.75 3.71 16.86
N GLN A 24 14.80 2.58 17.55
CA GLN A 24 14.16 1.34 17.11
C GLN A 24 12.64 1.49 17.01
N GLN A 25 12.02 2.10 18.02
CA GLN A 25 10.56 2.37 17.99
C GLN A 25 10.16 3.29 16.86
N CYS A 26 10.98 4.32 16.55
CA CYS A 26 10.75 5.18 15.41
C CYS A 26 10.81 4.42 14.08
N ILE A 27 11.81 3.53 13.91
CA ILE A 27 11.96 2.70 12.73
C ILE A 27 10.77 1.75 12.57
N ASP A 28 10.39 1.03 13.63
CA ASP A 28 9.32 0.05 13.60
C ASP A 28 7.96 0.73 13.30
N SER A 29 7.70 1.86 13.96
CA SER A 29 6.49 2.66 13.68
C SER A 29 6.46 3.17 12.23
N ALA A 30 7.59 3.65 11.71
CA ALA A 30 7.68 4.11 10.33
C ALA A 30 7.46 2.98 9.32
N LEU A 31 8.00 1.79 9.54
CA LEU A 31 7.81 0.64 8.65
C LEU A 31 6.37 0.14 8.68
N LEU A 32 5.71 0.12 9.83
CA LEU A 32 4.33 -0.35 9.96
C LEU A 32 3.32 0.64 9.35
N ASN A 33 3.54 1.93 9.52
CA ASN A 33 2.57 2.96 9.14
C ASN A 33 2.87 3.62 7.78
N SER A 34 4.00 3.31 7.13
CA SER A 34 4.37 3.90 5.86
C SER A 34 3.49 3.42 4.72
N LEU A 35 2.74 4.33 4.11
CA LEU A 35 1.96 4.06 2.90
C LEU A 35 2.83 3.61 1.72
N THR A 36 4.09 4.08 1.67
CA THR A 36 5.04 3.68 0.62
C THR A 36 5.43 2.21 0.76
N VAL A 37 5.63 1.72 1.99
CA VAL A 37 5.89 0.30 2.26
C VAL A 37 4.66 -0.54 1.90
N GLN A 38 3.47 -0.10 2.28
CA GLN A 38 2.22 -0.81 1.95
C GLN A 38 2.00 -0.88 0.44
N LYS A 39 2.24 0.23 -0.28
CA LYS A 39 2.15 0.28 -1.75
C LYS A 39 3.13 -0.73 -2.38
N GLN A 40 4.37 -0.76 -1.94
CA GLN A 40 5.37 -1.69 -2.46
C GLN A 40 5.04 -3.14 -2.11
N GLY A 41 4.48 -3.39 -0.92
CA GLY A 41 3.97 -4.70 -0.52
C GLY A 41 2.84 -5.18 -1.43
N ASN A 42 1.89 -4.31 -1.76
CA ASN A 42 0.80 -4.61 -2.69
C ASN A 42 1.34 -4.87 -4.11
N GLN A 43 2.37 -4.16 -4.54
CA GLN A 43 3.02 -4.39 -5.83
C GLN A 43 3.72 -5.75 -5.88
N TYR A 44 4.42 -6.13 -4.82
CA TYR A 44 4.99 -7.48 -4.68
C TYR A 44 3.90 -8.56 -4.71
N ALA A 45 2.80 -8.37 -3.97
CA ALA A 45 1.67 -9.29 -3.98
C ALA A 45 1.07 -9.45 -5.38
N SER A 46 0.94 -8.36 -6.14
CA SER A 46 0.48 -8.38 -7.54
C SER A 46 1.42 -9.19 -8.44
N GLN A 47 2.73 -8.98 -8.35
CA GLN A 47 3.70 -9.76 -9.12
C GLN A 47 3.69 -11.26 -8.75
N ARG A 48 3.50 -11.57 -7.48
CA ARG A 48 3.35 -12.95 -7.00
C ARG A 48 2.10 -13.62 -7.59
N LEU A 49 0.99 -12.88 -7.66
CA LEU A 49 -0.25 -13.38 -8.28
C LEU A 49 -0.08 -13.59 -9.79
N GLN A 50 0.61 -12.67 -10.48
CA GLN A 50 0.93 -12.83 -11.90
C GLN A 50 1.79 -14.08 -12.17
N TYR A 51 2.78 -14.34 -11.32
CA TYR A 51 3.55 -15.59 -11.41
C TYR A 51 2.68 -16.84 -11.18
N THR A 52 1.75 -16.79 -10.23
CA THR A 52 0.81 -17.88 -9.99
C THR A 52 -0.12 -18.07 -11.19
N GLN A 53 -0.61 -16.98 -11.77
CA GLN A 53 -1.43 -16.99 -12.98
C GLN A 53 -0.70 -17.61 -14.17
N SER A 54 0.55 -17.19 -14.43
CA SER A 54 1.36 -17.75 -15.52
C SER A 54 1.57 -19.25 -15.39
N LYS A 55 1.61 -19.78 -14.16
CA LYS A 55 1.61 -21.24 -13.92
C LYS A 55 0.26 -21.89 -14.21
N ALA A 56 -0.83 -21.19 -13.87
CA ALA A 56 -2.17 -21.70 -14.11
C ALA A 56 -2.54 -21.72 -15.59
N ASP A 57 -1.91 -20.85 -16.40
CA ASP A 57 -2.14 -20.79 -17.85
C ASP A 57 -1.73 -22.06 -18.61
N ILE A 58 -0.94 -22.96 -17.97
CA ILE A 58 -0.65 -24.30 -18.49
C ILE A 58 -1.88 -25.21 -18.39
N SER A 59 -2.79 -24.93 -17.46
CA SER A 59 -3.98 -25.74 -17.23
C SER A 59 -5.04 -25.48 -18.30
N PRO A 60 -5.92 -26.46 -18.61
CA PRO A 60 -7.00 -26.23 -19.56
C PRO A 60 -7.94 -25.14 -19.07
N SER A 61 -8.30 -24.22 -19.95
CA SER A 61 -9.35 -23.22 -19.72
C SER A 61 -10.71 -23.84 -20.04
N ILE A 62 -11.65 -23.74 -19.09
CA ILE A 62 -13.04 -24.19 -19.27
C ILE A 62 -13.93 -22.97 -19.26
N SER A 63 -14.73 -22.80 -20.32
CA SER A 63 -15.70 -21.73 -20.43
C SER A 63 -17.10 -22.30 -20.68
N GLY A 64 -18.09 -21.75 -19.98
CA GLY A 64 -19.49 -22.08 -20.17
C GLY A 64 -20.30 -20.83 -20.47
N SER A 65 -21.19 -20.90 -21.43
CA SER A 65 -22.15 -19.85 -21.73
C SER A 65 -23.56 -20.40 -21.87
N ALA A 66 -24.53 -19.64 -21.37
CA ALA A 66 -25.94 -19.91 -21.56
C ALA A 66 -26.61 -18.66 -22.16
N GLY A 67 -27.40 -18.84 -23.18
CA GLY A 67 -28.14 -17.77 -23.84
C GLY A 67 -29.63 -18.14 -24.00
N GLN A 68 -30.48 -17.15 -23.82
CA GLN A 68 -31.92 -17.26 -24.08
C GLN A 68 -32.30 -16.15 -25.08
N SER A 69 -32.91 -16.57 -26.16
CA SER A 69 -33.40 -15.64 -27.20
C SER A 69 -34.91 -15.84 -27.42
N TRP A 70 -35.63 -14.75 -27.48
CA TRP A 70 -37.06 -14.76 -27.88
C TRP A 70 -37.20 -13.98 -29.16
N ILE A 71 -37.79 -14.62 -30.17
CA ILE A 71 -38.06 -14.02 -31.47
C ILE A 71 -39.59 -13.88 -31.60
N PHE A 72 -40.06 -12.63 -31.74
CA PHE A 72 -41.46 -12.30 -31.93
C PHE A 72 -41.64 -11.73 -33.33
N GLY A 73 -42.61 -12.21 -34.08
CA GLY A 73 -42.93 -11.65 -35.39
C GLY A 73 -43.32 -12.67 -36.42
N ARG A 74 -42.96 -12.39 -37.67
CA ARG A 74 -43.27 -13.26 -38.82
C ARG A 74 -41.96 -13.82 -39.37
N SER A 75 -41.92 -15.11 -39.62
CA SER A 75 -40.83 -15.78 -40.33
C SER A 75 -41.36 -16.39 -41.64
N ILE A 76 -40.49 -16.52 -42.63
CA ILE A 76 -40.78 -17.21 -43.87
C ILE A 76 -40.66 -18.71 -43.61
N GLY A 77 -41.73 -19.48 -43.81
CA GLY A 77 -41.73 -20.92 -43.75
C GLY A 77 -41.09 -21.56 -44.99
N ALA A 78 -40.93 -22.90 -44.96
CA ALA A 78 -40.39 -23.69 -46.07
C ALA A 78 -41.29 -23.61 -47.33
N ASP A 79 -42.55 -23.19 -47.19
CA ASP A 79 -43.53 -22.92 -48.22
C ASP A 79 -43.42 -21.51 -48.83
N ASN A 80 -42.41 -20.73 -48.45
CA ASN A 80 -42.19 -19.35 -48.87
C ASN A 80 -43.32 -18.36 -48.48
N ILE A 81 -44.15 -18.72 -47.47
CA ILE A 81 -45.25 -17.91 -46.94
C ILE A 81 -44.87 -17.36 -45.59
N TYR A 82 -45.30 -16.12 -45.24
CA TYR A 82 -45.08 -15.52 -43.92
C TYR A 82 -46.06 -16.12 -42.89
N HIS A 83 -45.48 -16.80 -41.90
CA HIS A 83 -46.19 -17.29 -40.74
C HIS A 83 -45.91 -16.43 -39.51
N ALA A 84 -46.92 -16.09 -38.73
CA ALA A 84 -46.75 -15.49 -37.43
C ALA A 84 -46.18 -16.56 -36.48
N GLN A 85 -44.94 -16.39 -36.09
CA GLN A 85 -44.24 -17.37 -35.26
C GLN A 85 -43.51 -16.66 -34.12
N ASN A 86 -43.85 -17.02 -32.90
CA ASN A 86 -43.07 -16.67 -31.72
C ASN A 86 -42.20 -17.88 -31.37
N SER A 87 -40.90 -17.69 -31.31
CA SER A 87 -39.99 -18.75 -30.94
C SER A 87 -39.11 -18.34 -29.75
N SER A 88 -38.79 -19.32 -28.93
CA SER A 88 -37.87 -19.17 -27.80
C SER A 88 -36.77 -20.21 -27.99
N GLN A 89 -35.55 -19.75 -27.96
CA GLN A 89 -34.37 -20.59 -28.14
C GLN A 89 -33.47 -20.45 -26.93
N THR A 90 -33.15 -21.59 -26.30
CA THR A 90 -32.17 -21.67 -25.24
C THR A 90 -30.93 -22.39 -25.77
N THR A 91 -29.76 -21.77 -25.62
CA THR A 91 -28.48 -22.34 -26.03
C THR A 91 -27.59 -22.50 -24.82
N PHE A 92 -26.96 -23.66 -24.72
CA PHE A 92 -25.90 -23.92 -23.75
C PHE A 92 -24.65 -24.28 -24.53
N ASN A 93 -23.53 -23.67 -24.17
CA ASN A 93 -22.24 -23.99 -24.76
C ASN A 93 -21.22 -24.21 -23.65
N LEU A 94 -20.47 -25.31 -23.71
CA LEU A 94 -19.35 -25.64 -22.86
C LEU A 94 -18.15 -25.92 -23.75
N ALA A 95 -17.06 -25.15 -23.53
CA ALA A 95 -15.83 -25.32 -24.29
C ALA A 95 -14.64 -25.51 -23.31
N ALA A 96 -13.76 -26.43 -23.64
CA ALA A 96 -12.49 -26.64 -22.94
C ALA A 96 -11.35 -26.52 -23.95
N ASN A 97 -10.38 -25.67 -23.62
CA ASN A 97 -9.21 -25.44 -24.48
C ASN A 97 -7.92 -25.63 -23.69
N ILE A 98 -6.97 -26.33 -24.28
CA ILE A 98 -5.64 -26.52 -23.74
C ILE A 98 -4.62 -26.29 -24.85
N VAL A 99 -3.55 -25.56 -24.55
CA VAL A 99 -2.42 -25.39 -25.46
C VAL A 99 -1.41 -26.48 -25.16
N LEU A 100 -1.18 -27.37 -26.13
CA LEU A 100 -0.26 -28.50 -25.96
C LEU A 100 1.18 -28.13 -26.25
N PHE A 101 1.40 -27.18 -27.16
CA PHE A 101 2.73 -26.70 -27.52
C PHE A 101 2.65 -25.30 -28.14
N ASP A 102 3.50 -24.40 -27.67
CA ASP A 102 3.58 -22.98 -28.08
C ASP A 102 5.02 -22.52 -28.36
N GLY A 103 5.92 -23.44 -28.71
CA GLY A 103 7.31 -23.10 -28.95
C GLY A 103 8.09 -22.69 -27.70
N LEU A 104 7.70 -23.17 -26.50
CA LEU A 104 8.27 -22.85 -25.18
C LEU A 104 7.90 -21.44 -24.66
N GLN A 105 6.99 -20.73 -25.30
CA GLN A 105 6.57 -19.40 -24.88
C GLN A 105 6.03 -19.38 -23.44
N MET A 106 5.16 -20.35 -23.09
CA MET A 106 4.65 -20.49 -21.72
C MET A 106 5.77 -20.63 -20.70
N LYS A 107 6.79 -21.44 -20.98
CA LYS A 107 7.93 -21.61 -20.08
C LYS A 107 8.65 -20.28 -19.85
N TYR A 108 8.98 -19.56 -20.91
CA TYR A 108 9.66 -18.26 -20.79
C TYR A 108 8.79 -17.19 -20.13
N ASN A 109 7.48 -17.21 -20.33
CA ASN A 109 6.55 -16.33 -19.63
C ASN A 109 6.55 -16.60 -18.12
N ILE A 110 6.60 -17.86 -17.68
CA ILE A 110 6.71 -18.23 -16.27
C ILE A 110 8.04 -17.79 -15.69
N ASP A 111 9.15 -18.01 -16.41
CA ASP A 111 10.48 -17.58 -15.98
C ASP A 111 10.56 -16.05 -15.87
N GLN A 112 9.97 -15.33 -16.81
CA GLN A 112 9.85 -13.88 -16.77
C GLN A 112 9.02 -13.40 -15.58
N ALA A 113 7.84 -13.98 -15.35
CA ALA A 113 6.98 -13.63 -14.22
C ALA A 113 7.67 -13.92 -12.87
N ARG A 114 8.43 -15.03 -12.79
CA ARG A 114 9.26 -15.34 -11.63
C ARG A 114 10.35 -14.30 -11.39
N ALA A 115 11.07 -13.90 -12.42
CA ALA A 115 12.10 -12.87 -12.32
C ALA A 115 11.52 -11.51 -11.90
N ASN A 116 10.34 -11.13 -12.42
CA ASN A 116 9.63 -9.91 -12.04
C ASN A 116 9.20 -9.95 -10.57
N MET A 117 8.71 -11.09 -10.08
CA MET A 117 8.38 -11.28 -8.67
C MET A 117 9.60 -11.11 -7.77
N GLN A 118 10.73 -11.73 -8.12
CA GLN A 118 11.99 -11.61 -7.37
C GLN A 118 12.53 -10.17 -7.40
N ALA A 119 12.46 -9.49 -8.53
CA ALA A 119 12.83 -8.09 -8.63
C ALA A 119 11.96 -7.18 -7.74
N SER A 120 10.65 -7.43 -7.69
CA SER A 120 9.73 -6.69 -6.83
C SER A 120 10.00 -6.95 -5.34
N GLU A 121 10.38 -8.18 -4.96
CA GLU A 121 10.79 -8.53 -3.61
C GLU A 121 12.07 -7.78 -3.20
N ALA A 122 13.08 -7.77 -4.07
CA ALA A 122 14.33 -7.04 -3.83
C ALA A 122 14.07 -5.52 -3.69
N ASN A 123 13.19 -4.95 -4.51
CA ASN A 123 12.79 -3.55 -4.42
C ASN A 123 12.09 -3.23 -3.10
N MET A 124 11.26 -4.14 -2.58
CA MET A 124 10.63 -3.98 -1.27
C MET A 124 11.67 -3.96 -0.14
N GLN A 125 12.65 -4.87 -0.18
CA GLN A 125 13.75 -4.91 0.81
C GLN A 125 14.61 -3.64 0.73
N ALA A 126 14.96 -3.19 -0.46
CA ALA A 126 15.71 -1.95 -0.67
C ALA A 126 14.97 -0.73 -0.12
N LEU A 127 13.65 -0.63 -0.34
CA LEU A 127 12.82 0.43 0.21
C LEU A 127 12.80 0.42 1.75
N GLN A 128 12.68 -0.76 2.36
CA GLN A 128 12.72 -0.88 3.83
C GLN A 128 14.06 -0.41 4.39
N LEU A 129 15.18 -0.76 3.75
CA LEU A 129 16.51 -0.28 4.14
C LEU A 129 16.62 1.24 3.98
N GLN A 130 16.12 1.80 2.88
CA GLN A 130 16.11 3.24 2.63
C GLN A 130 15.34 4.00 3.73
N ILE A 131 14.19 3.48 4.14
CA ILE A 131 13.39 4.09 5.23
C ILE A 131 14.15 4.03 6.55
N LYS A 132 14.77 2.89 6.88
CA LYS A 132 15.60 2.75 8.09
C LYS A 132 16.72 3.78 8.10
N MET A 133 17.43 3.96 7.00
CA MET A 133 18.50 4.96 6.87
C MET A 133 17.97 6.38 7.04
N ASN A 134 16.86 6.72 6.38
CA ASN A 134 16.27 8.06 6.48
C ASN A 134 15.84 8.38 7.92
N ILE A 135 15.16 7.45 8.59
CA ILE A 135 14.73 7.63 9.99
C ILE A 135 15.94 7.77 10.92
N SER A 136 16.98 6.94 10.73
CA SER A 136 18.21 7.04 11.53
C SER A 136 18.88 8.41 11.37
N THR A 137 18.95 8.92 10.14
CA THR A 137 19.53 10.25 9.87
C THR A 137 18.70 11.35 10.52
N MET A 138 17.38 11.32 10.39
CA MET A 138 16.49 12.29 11.01
C MET A 138 16.55 12.25 12.53
N TYR A 139 16.62 11.06 13.13
CA TYR A 139 16.77 10.89 14.57
C TYR A 139 18.07 11.52 15.10
N LEU A 140 19.19 11.27 14.40
CA LEU A 140 20.48 11.89 14.74
C LEU A 140 20.44 13.42 14.60
N GLN A 141 19.75 13.96 13.60
CA GLN A 141 19.55 15.39 13.46
C GLN A 141 18.77 16.01 14.63
N VAL A 142 17.72 15.31 15.09
CA VAL A 142 16.95 15.75 16.27
C VAL A 142 17.83 15.74 17.52
N LEU A 143 18.65 14.71 17.73
CA LEU A 143 19.59 14.65 18.85
C LEU A 143 20.60 15.80 18.78
N LEU A 144 21.17 16.05 17.59
CA LEU A 144 22.10 17.16 17.40
C LEU A 144 21.46 18.50 17.75
N CYS A 145 20.26 18.75 17.27
CA CYS A 145 19.53 19.99 17.57
C CYS A 145 19.24 20.13 19.07
N LYS A 146 18.92 19.02 19.77
CA LYS A 146 18.73 19.01 21.22
C LYS A 146 20.00 19.38 21.98
N GLU A 147 21.14 18.81 21.59
CA GLU A 147 22.43 19.14 22.20
C GLU A 147 22.85 20.58 21.91
N LEU A 148 22.64 21.09 20.70
CA LEU A 148 22.90 22.48 20.35
C LEU A 148 22.03 23.46 21.16
N LEU A 149 20.77 23.10 21.41
CA LEU A 149 19.88 23.88 22.27
C LEU A 149 20.43 23.95 23.70
N ALA A 150 20.82 22.81 24.27
CA ALA A 150 21.39 22.76 25.61
C ALA A 150 22.69 23.61 25.73
N VAL A 151 23.55 23.57 24.72
CA VAL A 151 24.76 24.43 24.65
C VAL A 151 24.37 25.92 24.59
N ALA A 152 23.40 26.29 23.77
CA ALA A 152 22.94 27.66 23.63
C ALA A 152 22.32 28.20 24.94
N GLU A 153 21.53 27.38 25.65
CA GLU A 153 20.95 27.73 26.94
C GLU A 153 22.03 27.96 28.01
N ASN A 154 23.05 27.09 28.08
CA ASN A 154 24.19 27.25 28.99
C ASN A 154 24.97 28.55 28.67
N GLN A 155 25.24 28.82 27.38
CA GLN A 155 25.92 30.03 26.96
C GLN A 155 25.13 31.31 27.28
N LEU A 156 23.78 31.24 27.14
CA LEU A 156 22.92 32.35 27.56
C LEU A 156 22.99 32.59 29.07
N ALA A 157 22.97 31.50 29.87
CA ALA A 157 23.12 31.62 31.33
C ALA A 157 24.45 32.26 31.74
N ASP A 158 25.55 31.79 31.13
CA ASP A 158 26.89 32.35 31.39
C ASP A 158 26.99 33.82 30.96
N THR A 159 26.41 34.20 29.84
CA THR A 159 26.45 35.55 29.37
C THR A 159 25.62 36.47 30.29
N ARG A 160 24.48 36.01 30.80
CA ARG A 160 23.68 36.76 31.78
C ARG A 160 24.44 36.98 33.09
N LEU A 161 25.16 35.98 33.59
CA LEU A 161 26.00 36.11 34.78
C LEU A 161 27.14 37.09 34.58
N LYS A 162 27.78 37.08 33.39
CA LYS A 162 28.83 38.09 33.05
C LYS A 162 28.26 39.49 33.02
N LEU A 163 27.09 39.69 32.37
CA LEU A 163 26.42 40.98 32.32
C LEU A 163 26.07 41.52 33.72
N GLN A 164 25.55 40.65 34.61
CA GLN A 164 25.28 41.05 36.01
C GLN A 164 26.52 41.49 36.75
N ARG A 165 27.62 40.72 36.58
CA ARG A 165 28.89 41.08 37.21
C ARG A 165 29.46 42.37 36.70
N ASP A 166 29.44 42.57 35.37
CA ASP A 166 29.99 43.75 34.74
C ASP A 166 29.14 45.00 35.09
N SER A 167 27.81 44.86 35.15
CA SER A 167 26.90 45.95 35.60
C SER A 167 27.13 46.34 37.06
N ALA A 168 27.46 45.38 37.93
CA ALA A 168 27.79 45.68 39.35
C ALA A 168 29.16 46.31 39.54
N LEU A 169 30.09 46.18 38.58
CA LEU A 169 31.40 46.81 38.61
C LEU A 169 31.39 48.26 38.10
N VAL A 170 30.38 48.63 37.32
CA VAL A 170 30.22 49.98 36.72
C VAL A 170 29.33 50.91 37.59
N ALA A 171 28.55 50.35 38.50
CA ALA A 171 27.75 51.07 39.48
C ALA A 171 28.53 51.41 40.74
#